data_fd9b0433db4f5e1520ce206b4fc9b86a
#
_entry.id   fd9b0433db4f5e1520ce206b4fc9b86a
#
_cell.length_a   1.000
_cell.length_b   1.000
_cell.length_c   1.000
_cell.angle_alpha   90.00
_cell.angle_beta   90.00
_cell.angle_gamma   90.00
#
_symmetry.space_group_name_H-M   'P 1'
#
loop_
_entity.id
_entity.type
_entity.pdbx_description
1 polymer ?
#
loop_
_entity_poly.entity_id
_entity_poly.type
_entity_poly.pdbx_seq_one_letter_code
_entity_poly.pdbx_strand_id
1 'polypeptide(L)'
;MIIVMSSAATEEQIESVIKRIEEKGLEANVSRGIERTVIGAIGDERNLDQELLESLPGVEQALHIVKPYKIVAREWHKEDTVIDIKGNLIGGNQIQIISGPCSVETPEQMEKAAKAVKAAGVRLMRGGAFKPRTSPYTFQGKGVEGLEMFRAAADKEGLPIVTELMDARQLDTFMKYKVDVIQIGTRSMQNFELLKEVGKVDVPVILKRGMSATITEWLMAAEYIAAGGNHNIIFCERGIRTFETYYRNVLDVTAIPVLKKETHLPVIVDPSHAGGKAWMVAALSRAAVAAGADGLLVEMHPNPNEAWSDADQAINPQELIKLMSELRGIAKVIGREIL
;
A
#
# COMPACT_ATOMS: atom_id res chain seq x y z
N MET A 1 7.85 -9.87 21.04
CA MET A 1 9.27 -10.27 20.97
C MET A 1 9.56 -10.80 19.57
N ILE A 2 10.73 -10.53 19.00
CA ILE A 2 11.19 -11.14 17.74
C ILE A 2 12.31 -12.12 18.06
N ILE A 3 12.19 -13.34 17.58
CA ILE A 3 13.17 -14.38 17.69
C ILE A 3 13.79 -14.61 16.29
N VAL A 4 15.10 -14.40 16.18
CA VAL A 4 15.86 -14.60 14.96
C VAL A 4 16.50 -15.99 15.03
N MET A 5 16.13 -16.85 14.08
CA MET A 5 16.73 -18.17 13.97
C MET A 5 18.04 -18.10 13.21
N SER A 6 18.99 -18.94 13.59
CA SER A 6 20.24 -19.12 12.85
C SER A 6 19.96 -19.59 11.41
N SER A 7 20.81 -19.22 10.46
CA SER A 7 20.73 -19.71 9.08
C SER A 7 20.87 -21.24 8.95
N ALA A 8 21.43 -21.89 9.96
CA ALA A 8 21.59 -23.35 10.05
C ALA A 8 20.47 -24.01 10.88
N ALA A 9 19.47 -23.26 11.34
CA ALA A 9 18.38 -23.82 12.16
C ALA A 9 17.55 -24.83 11.38
N THR A 10 17.31 -26.00 11.99
CA THR A 10 16.45 -27.03 11.42
C THR A 10 14.97 -26.71 11.63
N GLU A 11 14.09 -27.30 10.83
CA GLU A 11 12.65 -27.15 10.98
C GLU A 11 12.17 -27.58 12.36
N GLU A 12 12.73 -28.65 12.93
CA GLU A 12 12.41 -29.11 14.28
C GLU A 12 12.76 -28.08 15.35
N GLN A 13 13.86 -27.34 15.16
CA GLN A 13 14.25 -26.26 16.08
C GLN A 13 13.30 -25.06 15.96
N ILE A 14 12.88 -24.71 14.74
CA ILE A 14 11.89 -23.65 14.50
C ILE A 14 10.57 -24.02 15.17
N GLU A 15 10.08 -25.24 14.97
CA GLU A 15 8.85 -25.73 15.59
C GLU A 15 8.91 -25.76 17.12
N SER A 16 10.05 -26.12 17.69
CA SER A 16 10.27 -26.08 19.14
C SER A 16 10.11 -24.65 19.71
N VAL A 17 10.62 -23.63 19.00
CA VAL A 17 10.47 -22.23 19.40
C VAL A 17 9.02 -21.80 19.27
N ILE A 18 8.33 -22.13 18.18
CA ILE A 18 6.91 -21.84 17.97
C ILE A 18 6.08 -22.40 19.12
N LYS A 19 6.24 -23.68 19.41
CA LYS A 19 5.53 -24.35 20.51
C LYS A 19 5.77 -23.67 21.86
N ARG A 20 7.01 -23.24 22.12
CA ARG A 20 7.35 -22.54 23.36
C ARG A 20 6.64 -21.20 23.51
N ILE A 21 6.47 -20.47 22.39
CA ILE A 21 5.71 -19.21 22.34
C ILE A 21 4.21 -19.47 22.63
N GLU A 22 3.65 -20.47 21.95
CA GLU A 22 2.24 -20.86 22.08
C GLU A 22 1.89 -21.38 23.48
N GLU A 23 2.78 -22.16 24.13
CA GLU A 23 2.63 -22.61 25.51
C GLU A 23 2.54 -21.46 26.52
N LYS A 24 3.02 -20.26 26.15
CA LYS A 24 2.90 -19.04 26.95
C LYS A 24 1.66 -18.22 26.63
N GLY A 25 0.76 -18.74 25.78
CA GLY A 25 -0.49 -18.08 25.39
C GLY A 25 -0.31 -16.97 24.36
N LEU A 26 0.82 -16.93 23.65
CA LEU A 26 1.07 -16.00 22.56
C LEU A 26 0.88 -16.68 21.20
N GLU A 27 0.62 -15.90 20.18
CA GLU A 27 0.58 -16.37 18.79
C GLU A 27 1.99 -16.27 18.18
N ALA A 28 2.43 -17.34 17.49
CA ALA A 28 3.68 -17.35 16.77
C ALA A 28 3.44 -17.04 15.29
N ASN A 29 4.01 -15.95 14.79
CA ASN A 29 4.00 -15.61 13.36
C ASN A 29 5.40 -15.84 12.78
N VAL A 30 5.49 -16.71 11.74
CA VAL A 30 6.77 -17.15 11.18
C VAL A 30 7.00 -16.52 9.81
N SER A 31 8.09 -15.77 9.68
CA SER A 31 8.59 -15.26 8.40
C SER A 31 9.81 -16.07 7.96
N ARG A 32 9.71 -16.74 6.81
CA ARG A 32 10.79 -17.55 6.23
C ARG A 32 11.47 -16.75 5.13
N GLY A 33 12.60 -16.13 5.45
CA GLY A 33 13.46 -15.44 4.48
C GLY A 33 14.42 -16.40 3.77
N ILE A 34 15.08 -15.91 2.72
CA ILE A 34 16.08 -16.69 1.96
C ILE A 34 17.29 -17.08 2.85
N GLU A 35 17.69 -16.18 3.74
CA GLU A 35 18.86 -16.40 4.59
C GLU A 35 18.51 -16.87 6.01
N ARG A 36 17.33 -16.46 6.54
CA ARG A 36 16.97 -16.70 7.95
C ARG A 36 15.46 -16.81 8.12
N THR A 37 15.06 -17.56 9.16
CA THR A 37 13.69 -17.56 9.67
C THR A 37 13.59 -16.64 10.86
N VAL A 38 12.53 -15.83 10.90
CA VAL A 38 12.21 -14.94 12.02
C VAL A 38 10.84 -15.32 12.57
N ILE A 39 10.74 -15.44 13.89
CA ILE A 39 9.51 -15.79 14.59
C ILE A 39 9.08 -14.61 15.46
N GLY A 40 7.89 -14.04 15.21
CA GLY A 40 7.31 -13.03 16.06
C GLY A 40 6.37 -13.63 17.09
N ALA A 41 6.62 -13.36 18.35
CA ALA A 41 5.66 -13.66 19.41
C ALA A 41 4.69 -12.48 19.54
N ILE A 42 3.42 -12.71 19.23
CA ILE A 42 2.36 -11.71 19.25
C ILE A 42 1.50 -11.92 20.50
N GLY A 43 1.31 -10.87 21.27
CA GLY A 43 0.55 -10.89 22.51
C GLY A 43 1.27 -10.23 23.68
N ASP A 44 0.92 -10.58 24.90
CA ASP A 44 1.54 -10.03 26.12
C ASP A 44 2.90 -10.70 26.39
N GLU A 45 3.98 -10.03 25.99
CA GLU A 45 5.36 -10.52 26.07
C GLU A 45 5.94 -10.58 27.48
N ARG A 46 5.23 -10.05 28.50
CA ARG A 46 5.74 -10.02 29.89
C ARG A 46 6.02 -11.42 30.44
N ASN A 47 5.41 -12.44 29.86
CA ASN A 47 5.55 -13.85 30.23
C ASN A 47 6.65 -14.59 29.42
N LEU A 48 7.30 -13.92 28.48
CA LEU A 48 8.41 -14.48 27.71
C LEU A 48 9.74 -14.07 28.33
N ASP A 49 10.54 -15.06 28.66
CA ASP A 49 11.90 -14.88 29.14
C ASP A 49 12.85 -14.88 27.93
N GLN A 50 13.50 -13.73 27.67
CA GLN A 50 14.42 -13.55 26.57
C GLN A 50 15.63 -14.50 26.68
N GLU A 51 16.24 -14.60 27.85
CA GLU A 51 17.42 -15.44 28.07
C GLU A 51 17.10 -16.92 27.82
N LEU A 52 15.91 -17.36 28.24
CA LEU A 52 15.45 -18.72 27.99
C LEU A 52 15.26 -18.99 26.49
N LEU A 53 14.68 -18.03 25.74
CA LEU A 53 14.53 -18.18 24.29
C LEU A 53 15.86 -18.20 23.55
N GLU A 54 16.80 -17.36 23.95
CA GLU A 54 18.16 -17.31 23.39
C GLU A 54 18.95 -18.61 23.69
N SER A 55 18.59 -19.32 24.76
CA SER A 55 19.23 -20.61 25.10
C SER A 55 18.72 -21.78 24.26
N LEU A 56 17.61 -21.61 23.50
CA LEU A 56 17.06 -22.69 22.68
C LEU A 56 17.95 -22.98 21.46
N PRO A 57 18.12 -24.28 21.10
CA PRO A 57 18.90 -24.62 19.94
C PRO A 57 18.35 -23.99 18.64
N GLY A 58 19.23 -23.39 17.85
CA GLY A 58 18.87 -22.75 16.60
C GLY A 58 18.43 -21.31 16.72
N VAL A 59 18.27 -20.76 17.91
CA VAL A 59 18.03 -19.33 18.13
C VAL A 59 19.35 -18.58 18.09
N GLU A 60 19.44 -17.56 17.24
CA GLU A 60 20.61 -16.66 17.17
C GLU A 60 20.43 -15.46 18.13
N GLN A 61 19.21 -14.94 18.22
CA GLN A 61 18.91 -13.78 19.06
C GLN A 61 17.40 -13.69 19.35
N ALA A 62 17.04 -13.24 20.56
CA ALA A 62 15.69 -12.81 20.90
C ALA A 62 15.71 -11.32 21.28
N LEU A 63 14.79 -10.53 20.72
CA LEU A 63 14.73 -9.08 20.87
C LEU A 63 13.39 -8.65 21.46
N HIS A 64 13.41 -7.96 22.60
CA HIS A 64 12.26 -7.20 23.06
C HIS A 64 12.06 -5.99 22.15
N ILE A 65 10.88 -5.94 21.49
CA ILE A 65 10.53 -4.79 20.67
C ILE A 65 9.75 -3.82 21.53
N VAL A 66 10.34 -2.65 21.74
CA VAL A 66 9.69 -1.52 22.43
C VAL A 66 8.60 -0.91 21.54
N LYS A 67 8.63 -1.21 20.22
CA LYS A 67 7.65 -0.72 19.26
C LYS A 67 6.30 -1.47 19.40
N PRO A 68 5.15 -0.75 19.30
CA PRO A 68 3.83 -1.39 19.40
C PRO A 68 3.43 -2.21 18.16
N TYR A 69 4.19 -2.14 17.06
CA TYR A 69 4.08 -2.93 15.83
C TYR A 69 5.30 -3.84 15.69
N LYS A 70 5.15 -5.03 15.11
CA LYS A 70 6.20 -6.06 15.04
C LYS A 70 6.38 -6.57 13.62
N ILE A 71 5.35 -7.15 13.03
CA ILE A 71 5.40 -7.81 11.72
C ILE A 71 5.77 -6.81 10.63
N VAL A 72 5.26 -5.58 10.71
CA VAL A 72 5.57 -4.53 9.74
C VAL A 72 6.88 -3.78 10.04
N ALA A 73 7.52 -4.06 11.18
CA ALA A 73 8.75 -3.39 11.59
C ALA A 73 9.96 -3.84 10.76
N ARG A 74 10.92 -2.93 10.54
CA ARG A 74 12.20 -3.24 9.87
C ARG A 74 12.99 -4.34 10.59
N GLU A 75 12.84 -4.44 11.90
CA GLU A 75 13.47 -5.48 12.71
C GLU A 75 12.94 -6.88 12.39
N TRP A 76 11.69 -6.98 11.95
CA TRP A 76 11.08 -8.23 11.51
C TRP A 76 11.70 -8.74 10.19
N HIS A 77 11.91 -7.85 9.23
CA HIS A 77 12.49 -8.16 7.93
C HIS A 77 13.48 -7.07 7.53
N LYS A 78 14.78 -7.39 7.52
CA LYS A 78 15.86 -6.39 7.32
C LYS A 78 15.88 -5.82 5.90
N GLU A 79 15.50 -6.63 4.92
CA GLU A 79 15.50 -6.25 3.50
C GLU A 79 14.19 -5.56 3.12
N ASP A 80 14.20 -4.83 2.02
CA ASP A 80 12.97 -4.23 1.49
C ASP A 80 12.05 -5.32 0.92
N THR A 81 10.78 -5.29 1.32
CA THR A 81 9.76 -6.13 0.71
C THR A 81 9.45 -5.63 -0.70
N VAL A 82 9.44 -6.56 -1.64
CA VAL A 82 9.04 -6.31 -3.02
C VAL A 82 7.74 -7.06 -3.29
N ILE A 83 6.70 -6.33 -3.69
CA ILE A 83 5.39 -6.88 -3.97
C ILE A 83 5.20 -7.02 -5.47
N ASP A 84 4.93 -8.23 -5.94
CA ASP A 84 4.65 -8.51 -7.34
C ASP A 84 3.14 -8.45 -7.63
N ILE A 85 2.78 -7.55 -8.54
CA ILE A 85 1.42 -7.42 -9.06
C ILE A 85 1.42 -7.82 -10.54
N LYS A 86 1.29 -9.11 -10.80
CA LYS A 86 1.30 -9.67 -12.16
C LYS A 86 2.51 -9.23 -12.99
N GLY A 87 3.70 -9.35 -12.44
CA GLY A 87 4.96 -8.97 -13.06
C GLY A 87 5.33 -7.47 -12.93
N ASN A 88 4.55 -6.71 -12.18
CA ASN A 88 4.84 -5.30 -11.88
C ASN A 88 5.28 -5.19 -10.41
N LEU A 89 6.57 -4.97 -10.19
CA LEU A 89 7.16 -4.95 -8.86
C LEU A 89 6.99 -3.58 -8.20
N ILE A 90 6.55 -3.54 -6.96
CA ILE A 90 6.51 -2.34 -6.12
C ILE A 90 7.49 -2.56 -4.96
N GLY A 91 8.46 -1.68 -4.81
CA GLY A 91 9.60 -1.81 -3.90
C GLY A 91 10.90 -2.18 -4.62
N GLY A 92 11.99 -2.31 -3.87
CA GLY A 92 13.32 -2.58 -4.44
C GLY A 92 13.80 -1.48 -5.37
N ASN A 93 14.36 -1.86 -6.54
CA ASN A 93 14.91 -0.91 -7.50
C ASN A 93 13.86 -0.24 -8.40
N GLN A 94 12.67 -0.86 -8.54
CA GLN A 94 11.62 -0.35 -9.41
C GLN A 94 10.72 0.65 -8.69
N ILE A 95 10.32 1.70 -9.42
CA ILE A 95 9.31 2.67 -9.00
C ILE A 95 8.09 2.47 -9.88
N GLN A 96 6.95 2.13 -9.29
CA GLN A 96 5.70 1.90 -10.02
C GLN A 96 4.80 3.13 -10.02
N ILE A 97 4.27 3.44 -11.20
CA ILE A 97 3.22 4.46 -11.33
C ILE A 97 1.89 3.75 -11.52
N ILE A 98 0.92 4.14 -10.71
CA ILE A 98 -0.47 3.67 -10.75
C ILE A 98 -1.31 4.88 -11.17
N SER A 99 -2.03 4.81 -12.28
CA SER A 99 -2.80 5.96 -12.76
C SER A 99 -4.16 5.58 -13.31
N GLY A 100 -5.07 6.53 -13.37
CA GLY A 100 -6.43 6.37 -13.84
C GLY A 100 -7.39 7.36 -13.20
N PRO A 101 -8.69 7.31 -13.55
CA PRO A 101 -9.66 8.31 -13.10
C PRO A 101 -10.01 8.16 -11.62
N CYS A 102 -10.43 9.25 -10.99
CA CYS A 102 -10.96 9.22 -9.62
C CYS A 102 -12.13 8.24 -9.51
N SER A 103 -13.10 8.33 -10.40
CA SER A 103 -14.29 7.48 -10.45
C SER A 103 -14.40 6.72 -11.75
N VAL A 104 -15.02 5.54 -11.65
CA VAL A 104 -15.56 4.80 -12.80
C VAL A 104 -16.92 5.42 -13.14
N GLU A 105 -17.05 5.95 -14.35
CA GLU A 105 -18.22 6.75 -14.76
C GLU A 105 -19.02 6.09 -15.89
N THR A 106 -18.39 5.88 -17.04
CA THR A 106 -18.97 5.21 -18.18
C THR A 106 -18.00 4.23 -18.82
N PRO A 107 -18.48 3.24 -19.61
CA PRO A 107 -17.60 2.33 -20.35
C PRO A 107 -16.63 3.07 -21.27
N GLU A 108 -17.10 4.10 -21.97
CA GLU A 108 -16.28 4.90 -22.90
C GLU A 108 -15.19 5.67 -22.18
N GLN A 109 -15.51 6.26 -21.02
CA GLN A 109 -14.52 6.94 -20.19
C GLN A 109 -13.44 5.97 -19.72
N MET A 110 -13.80 4.77 -19.25
CA MET A 110 -12.86 3.76 -18.78
C MET A 110 -11.98 3.21 -19.90
N GLU A 111 -12.52 2.97 -21.09
CA GLU A 111 -11.72 2.54 -22.25
C GLU A 111 -10.72 3.61 -22.70
N LYS A 112 -11.15 4.87 -22.76
CA LYS A 112 -10.24 5.98 -23.07
C LYS A 112 -9.14 6.13 -22.00
N ALA A 113 -9.51 5.99 -20.73
CA ALA A 113 -8.58 6.05 -19.62
C ALA A 113 -7.56 4.90 -19.66
N ALA A 114 -8.00 3.65 -19.90
CA ALA A 114 -7.11 2.50 -19.98
C ALA A 114 -6.08 2.64 -21.13
N LYS A 115 -6.54 3.06 -22.32
CA LYS A 115 -5.65 3.35 -23.45
C LYS A 115 -4.64 4.46 -23.13
N ALA A 116 -5.07 5.54 -22.48
CA ALA A 116 -4.19 6.65 -22.11
C ALA A 116 -3.14 6.23 -21.06
N VAL A 117 -3.54 5.45 -20.06
CA VAL A 117 -2.64 4.86 -19.04
C VAL A 117 -1.58 4.00 -19.73
N LYS A 118 -2.00 3.09 -20.62
CA LYS A 118 -1.09 2.22 -21.36
C LYS A 118 -0.14 3.00 -22.27
N ALA A 119 -0.66 3.99 -23.00
CA ALA A 119 0.13 4.83 -23.92
C ALA A 119 1.20 5.67 -23.18
N ALA A 120 0.94 6.06 -21.94
CA ALA A 120 1.92 6.74 -21.10
C ALA A 120 3.02 5.80 -20.55
N GLY A 121 2.91 4.49 -20.78
CA GLY A 121 3.83 3.48 -20.23
C GLY A 121 3.54 3.12 -18.78
N VAL A 122 2.38 3.48 -18.26
CA VAL A 122 1.92 3.08 -16.92
C VAL A 122 1.36 1.66 -16.99
N ARG A 123 1.65 0.84 -15.98
CA ARG A 123 1.38 -0.60 -16.01
C ARG A 123 0.29 -1.06 -15.04
N LEU A 124 -0.16 -0.19 -14.15
CA LEU A 124 -1.25 -0.45 -13.21
C LEU A 124 -2.29 0.66 -13.31
N MET A 125 -3.57 0.26 -13.36
CA MET A 125 -4.67 1.21 -13.50
C MET A 125 -5.46 1.33 -12.19
N ARG A 126 -5.77 2.57 -11.77
CA ARG A 126 -6.65 2.82 -10.63
C ARG A 126 -8.01 3.37 -11.10
N GLY A 127 -9.05 3.10 -10.31
CA GLY A 127 -10.39 3.65 -10.53
C GLY A 127 -11.29 3.34 -9.33
N GLY A 128 -12.11 4.31 -8.92
CA GLY A 128 -13.05 4.13 -7.81
C GLY A 128 -14.44 3.71 -8.29
N ALA A 129 -14.81 2.45 -8.10
CA ALA A 129 -16.16 1.96 -8.38
C ALA A 129 -17.16 2.33 -7.28
N PHE A 130 -16.68 2.36 -6.04
CA PHE A 130 -17.39 2.85 -4.85
C PHE A 130 -16.74 4.13 -4.38
N LYS A 131 -17.54 5.10 -3.89
CA LYS A 131 -17.03 6.43 -3.52
C LYS A 131 -17.44 6.82 -2.10
N PRO A 132 -16.47 6.97 -1.16
CA PRO A 132 -16.75 7.49 0.18
C PRO A 132 -17.02 8.99 0.10
N ARG A 133 -18.27 9.39 0.26
CA ARG A 133 -18.67 10.80 0.18
C ARG A 133 -19.12 11.35 1.53
N THR A 134 -18.76 12.61 1.79
CA THR A 134 -19.23 13.31 2.99
C THR A 134 -20.73 13.66 2.88
N SER A 135 -21.18 13.97 1.66
CA SER A 135 -22.60 14.23 1.39
C SER A 135 -23.28 13.03 0.72
N PRO A 136 -24.44 12.58 1.21
CA PRO A 136 -25.17 11.48 0.57
C PRO A 136 -25.80 11.87 -0.79
N TYR A 137 -25.82 13.15 -1.12
CA TYR A 137 -26.40 13.67 -2.37
C TYR A 137 -25.40 13.73 -3.53
N THR A 138 -24.11 13.52 -3.27
CA THR A 138 -23.09 13.47 -4.32
C THR A 138 -23.00 12.09 -4.93
N PHE A 139 -22.35 11.99 -6.09
CA PHE A 139 -22.15 10.70 -6.80
C PHE A 139 -21.47 9.67 -5.89
N GLN A 140 -22.15 8.55 -5.63
CA GLN A 140 -21.71 7.48 -4.71
C GLN A 140 -20.87 6.39 -5.38
N GLY A 141 -20.60 6.52 -6.68
CA GLY A 141 -19.98 5.47 -7.50
C GLY A 141 -21.01 4.59 -8.21
N LYS A 142 -20.53 3.79 -9.13
CA LYS A 142 -21.35 2.83 -9.90
C LYS A 142 -21.46 1.46 -9.21
N GLY A 143 -20.78 1.26 -8.10
CA GLY A 143 -20.84 0.00 -7.37
C GLY A 143 -20.32 -1.18 -8.18
N VAL A 144 -21.05 -2.30 -8.15
CA VAL A 144 -20.68 -3.54 -8.86
C VAL A 144 -20.62 -3.34 -10.38
N GLU A 145 -21.57 -2.60 -10.97
CA GLU A 145 -21.54 -2.22 -12.39
C GLU A 145 -20.23 -1.50 -12.73
N GLY A 146 -19.78 -0.60 -11.85
CA GLY A 146 -18.50 0.09 -12.02
C GLY A 146 -17.29 -0.85 -11.96
N LEU A 147 -17.29 -1.86 -11.10
CA LEU A 147 -16.23 -2.87 -11.09
C LEU A 147 -16.17 -3.65 -12.39
N GLU A 148 -17.33 -4.02 -12.94
CA GLU A 148 -17.45 -4.74 -14.20
C GLU A 148 -16.91 -3.92 -15.37
N MET A 149 -17.33 -2.66 -15.48
CA MET A 149 -16.81 -1.71 -16.48
C MET A 149 -15.31 -1.55 -16.38
N PHE A 150 -14.80 -1.38 -15.17
CA PHE A 150 -13.37 -1.18 -14.90
C PHE A 150 -12.56 -2.41 -15.30
N ARG A 151 -12.99 -3.61 -14.86
CA ARG A 151 -12.30 -4.85 -15.21
C ARG A 151 -12.28 -5.06 -16.73
N ALA A 152 -13.43 -4.86 -17.40
CA ALA A 152 -13.52 -5.03 -18.85
C ALA A 152 -12.59 -4.07 -19.63
N ALA A 153 -12.52 -2.80 -19.23
CA ALA A 153 -11.64 -1.82 -19.88
C ALA A 153 -10.15 -2.13 -19.63
N ALA A 154 -9.79 -2.49 -18.41
CA ALA A 154 -8.42 -2.80 -18.04
C ALA A 154 -7.91 -4.09 -18.71
N ASP A 155 -8.75 -5.12 -18.81
CA ASP A 155 -8.40 -6.39 -19.48
C ASP A 155 -8.06 -6.21 -20.97
N LYS A 156 -8.76 -5.31 -21.67
CA LYS A 156 -8.45 -4.99 -23.09
C LYS A 156 -7.02 -4.47 -23.27
N GLU A 157 -6.49 -3.79 -22.28
CA GLU A 157 -5.15 -3.21 -22.31
C GLU A 157 -4.10 -4.03 -21.51
N GLY A 158 -4.53 -5.13 -20.88
CA GLY A 158 -3.68 -5.99 -20.04
C GLY A 158 -3.19 -5.30 -18.76
N LEU A 159 -4.03 -4.44 -18.16
CA LEU A 159 -3.68 -3.66 -16.97
C LEU A 159 -4.26 -4.32 -15.70
N PRO A 160 -3.45 -4.61 -14.67
CA PRO A 160 -3.95 -4.89 -13.33
C PRO A 160 -4.70 -3.69 -12.76
N ILE A 161 -5.73 -3.96 -11.94
CA ILE A 161 -6.60 -2.92 -11.39
C ILE A 161 -6.41 -2.71 -9.88
N VAL A 162 -6.46 -1.44 -9.49
CA VAL A 162 -6.44 -0.97 -8.12
C VAL A 162 -7.75 -0.25 -7.83
N THR A 163 -8.51 -0.68 -6.82
CA THR A 163 -9.78 -0.03 -6.46
C THR A 163 -10.02 -0.05 -4.96
N GLU A 164 -10.79 0.95 -4.46
CA GLU A 164 -11.05 1.14 -3.05
C GLU A 164 -12.15 0.21 -2.53
N LEU A 165 -11.83 -0.56 -1.49
CA LEU A 165 -12.77 -1.33 -0.68
C LEU A 165 -13.23 -0.46 0.49
N MET A 166 -14.55 -0.24 0.61
CA MET A 166 -15.11 0.60 1.66
C MET A 166 -15.69 -0.20 2.82
N ASP A 167 -16.12 -1.43 2.55
CA ASP A 167 -16.84 -2.27 3.50
C ASP A 167 -16.47 -3.74 3.29
N ALA A 168 -16.28 -4.48 4.38
CA ALA A 168 -15.92 -5.91 4.33
C ALA A 168 -16.93 -6.77 3.56
N ARG A 169 -18.22 -6.38 3.56
CA ARG A 169 -19.27 -7.06 2.79
C ARG A 169 -19.06 -7.03 1.27
N GLN A 170 -18.19 -6.14 0.78
CA GLN A 170 -17.85 -6.05 -0.65
C GLN A 170 -16.71 -7.01 -1.04
N LEU A 171 -16.03 -7.65 -0.07
CA LEU A 171 -14.82 -8.42 -0.31
C LEU A 171 -15.04 -9.57 -1.30
N ASP A 172 -16.11 -10.35 -1.13
CA ASP A 172 -16.46 -11.44 -2.07
C ASP A 172 -16.68 -10.93 -3.50
N THR A 173 -17.25 -9.72 -3.64
CA THR A 173 -17.42 -9.07 -4.93
C THR A 173 -16.07 -8.70 -5.55
N PHE A 174 -15.14 -8.18 -4.75
CA PHE A 174 -13.77 -7.88 -5.20
C PHE A 174 -13.05 -9.13 -5.67
N MET A 175 -13.18 -10.25 -4.96
CA MET A 175 -12.61 -11.53 -5.37
C MET A 175 -13.25 -12.05 -6.66
N LYS A 176 -14.58 -11.97 -6.80
CA LYS A 176 -15.32 -12.36 -8.00
C LYS A 176 -14.83 -11.59 -9.25
N TYR A 177 -14.63 -10.29 -9.13
CA TYR A 177 -14.13 -9.43 -10.23
C TYR A 177 -12.60 -9.40 -10.34
N LYS A 178 -11.90 -10.26 -9.58
CA LYS A 178 -10.44 -10.41 -9.62
C LYS A 178 -9.71 -9.06 -9.51
N VAL A 179 -10.07 -8.28 -8.48
CA VAL A 179 -9.34 -7.05 -8.16
C VAL A 179 -7.90 -7.43 -7.81
N ASP A 180 -6.95 -6.79 -8.47
CA ASP A 180 -5.52 -7.14 -8.34
C ASP A 180 -4.86 -6.51 -7.13
N VAL A 181 -5.35 -5.33 -6.70
CA VAL A 181 -4.90 -4.62 -5.51
C VAL A 181 -6.09 -3.95 -4.83
N ILE A 182 -6.28 -4.22 -3.55
CA ILE A 182 -7.29 -3.57 -2.73
C ILE A 182 -6.71 -2.27 -2.17
N GLN A 183 -7.40 -1.14 -2.37
CA GLN A 183 -7.06 0.09 -1.68
C GLN A 183 -7.95 0.26 -0.45
N ILE A 184 -7.34 0.51 0.71
CA ILE A 184 -8.02 1.00 1.90
C ILE A 184 -7.90 2.52 1.93
N GLY A 185 -9.03 3.18 1.85
CA GLY A 185 -9.09 4.64 1.80
C GLY A 185 -8.72 5.29 3.12
N THR A 186 -8.35 6.55 3.06
CA THR A 186 -7.95 7.39 4.19
C THR A 186 -8.93 7.37 5.37
N ARG A 187 -10.24 7.37 5.08
CA ARG A 187 -11.29 7.36 6.11
C ARG A 187 -11.43 6.00 6.78
N SER A 188 -10.95 4.94 6.15
CA SER A 188 -11.04 3.55 6.61
C SER A 188 -9.72 3.03 7.20
N MET A 189 -8.68 3.87 7.31
CA MET A 189 -7.38 3.45 7.87
C MET A 189 -7.51 2.87 9.29
N GLN A 190 -8.43 3.38 10.10
CA GLN A 190 -8.68 2.93 11.46
C GLN A 190 -9.96 2.08 11.59
N ASN A 191 -10.51 1.60 10.49
CA ASN A 191 -11.58 0.61 10.52
C ASN A 191 -10.96 -0.79 10.72
N PHE A 192 -10.60 -1.10 11.96
CA PHE A 192 -9.86 -2.32 12.30
C PHE A 192 -10.61 -3.59 11.92
N GLU A 193 -11.94 -3.60 11.95
CA GLU A 193 -12.71 -4.75 11.48
C GLU A 193 -12.55 -4.98 9.97
N LEU A 194 -12.54 -3.91 9.17
CA LEU A 194 -12.22 -3.99 7.74
C LEU A 194 -10.78 -4.47 7.51
N LEU A 195 -9.82 -3.95 8.30
CA LEU A 195 -8.41 -4.34 8.19
C LEU A 195 -8.19 -5.82 8.51
N LYS A 196 -8.88 -6.36 9.51
CA LYS A 196 -8.86 -7.79 9.83
C LYS A 196 -9.38 -8.65 8.67
N GLU A 197 -10.46 -8.21 8.00
CA GLU A 197 -11.01 -8.97 6.87
C GLU A 197 -10.07 -8.96 5.65
N VAL A 198 -9.48 -7.82 5.30
CA VAL A 198 -8.50 -7.77 4.19
C VAL A 198 -7.18 -8.46 4.55
N GLY A 199 -6.89 -8.63 5.83
CA GLY A 199 -5.77 -9.44 6.32
C GLY A 199 -5.91 -10.94 6.02
N LYS A 200 -7.13 -11.44 5.78
CA LYS A 200 -7.41 -12.86 5.52
C LYS A 200 -7.30 -13.26 4.05
N VAL A 201 -7.15 -12.30 3.14
CA VAL A 201 -7.08 -12.57 1.69
C VAL A 201 -5.67 -12.33 1.16
N ASP A 202 -5.25 -13.12 0.19
CA ASP A 202 -3.93 -13.01 -0.44
C ASP A 202 -3.98 -12.07 -1.67
N VAL A 203 -4.40 -10.81 -1.42
CA VAL A 203 -4.42 -9.74 -2.42
C VAL A 203 -3.65 -8.56 -1.86
N PRO A 204 -2.70 -7.97 -2.61
CA PRO A 204 -1.97 -6.79 -2.16
C PRO A 204 -2.88 -5.65 -1.72
N VAL A 205 -2.51 -4.98 -0.64
CA VAL A 205 -3.30 -3.90 -0.02
C VAL A 205 -2.53 -2.59 -0.04
N ILE A 206 -3.08 -1.57 -0.69
CA ILE A 206 -2.62 -0.18 -0.52
C ILE A 206 -3.36 0.43 0.65
N LEU A 207 -2.64 0.75 1.72
CA LEU A 207 -3.17 1.39 2.92
C LEU A 207 -2.86 2.89 2.91
N LYS A 208 -3.88 3.71 2.63
CA LYS A 208 -3.75 5.18 2.64
C LYS A 208 -3.71 5.73 4.06
N ARG A 209 -2.79 6.67 4.30
CA ARG A 209 -2.67 7.37 5.58
C ARG A 209 -3.95 8.16 5.92
N GLY A 210 -4.37 8.11 7.16
CA GLY A 210 -5.41 8.98 7.71
C GLY A 210 -4.98 10.45 7.68
N MET A 211 -5.92 11.37 7.41
CA MET A 211 -5.62 12.81 7.24
C MET A 211 -5.00 13.48 8.48
N SER A 212 -5.17 12.88 9.65
CA SER A 212 -4.61 13.38 10.92
C SER A 212 -3.87 12.26 11.68
N ALA A 213 -3.55 11.17 10.98
CA ALA A 213 -2.90 10.01 11.58
C ALA A 213 -1.39 10.24 11.72
N THR A 214 -0.86 9.88 12.89
CA THR A 214 0.58 9.77 13.11
C THR A 214 1.15 8.60 12.31
N ILE A 215 2.47 8.58 12.12
CA ILE A 215 3.14 7.44 11.47
C ILE A 215 2.95 6.16 12.31
N THR A 216 3.00 6.25 13.63
CA THR A 216 2.79 5.11 14.53
C THR A 216 1.39 4.51 14.37
N GLU A 217 0.33 5.33 14.34
CA GLU A 217 -1.04 4.86 14.11
C GLU A 217 -1.18 4.19 12.73
N TRP A 218 -0.47 4.68 11.73
CA TRP A 218 -0.51 4.11 10.39
C TRP A 218 0.23 2.77 10.32
N LEU A 219 1.39 2.64 10.98
CA LEU A 219 2.10 1.37 11.14
C LEU A 219 1.27 0.35 11.92
N MET A 220 0.58 0.78 12.99
CA MET A 220 -0.35 -0.08 13.74
C MET A 220 -1.52 -0.55 12.90
N ALA A 221 -2.05 0.29 12.01
CA ALA A 221 -3.11 -0.12 11.09
C ALA A 221 -2.62 -1.19 10.10
N ALA A 222 -1.38 -1.06 9.58
CA ALA A 222 -0.77 -2.09 8.75
C ALA A 222 -0.51 -3.40 9.53
N GLU A 223 -0.14 -3.29 10.81
CA GLU A 223 0.04 -4.46 11.69
C GLU A 223 -1.25 -5.30 11.81
N TYR A 224 -2.44 -4.68 11.84
CA TYR A 224 -3.72 -5.40 11.83
C TYR A 224 -3.90 -6.26 10.58
N ILE A 225 -3.50 -5.74 9.41
CA ILE A 225 -3.56 -6.49 8.15
C ILE A 225 -2.55 -7.65 8.17
N ALA A 226 -1.32 -7.35 8.59
CA ALA A 226 -0.23 -8.33 8.64
C ALA A 226 -0.51 -9.46 9.63
N ALA A 227 -1.08 -9.15 10.81
CA ALA A 227 -1.50 -10.13 11.81
C ALA A 227 -2.61 -11.06 11.30
N GLY A 228 -3.39 -10.64 10.29
CA GLY A 228 -4.37 -11.48 9.60
C GLY A 228 -3.75 -12.46 8.61
N GLY A 229 -2.44 -12.36 8.33
CA GLY A 229 -1.69 -13.21 7.41
C GLY A 229 -1.34 -12.56 6.06
N ASN A 230 -1.89 -11.38 5.74
CA ASN A 230 -1.57 -10.68 4.51
C ASN A 230 -0.36 -9.75 4.71
N HIS A 231 0.80 -10.15 4.20
CA HIS A 231 2.04 -9.38 4.27
C HIS A 231 2.28 -8.49 3.04
N ASN A 232 1.40 -8.52 2.02
CA ASN A 232 1.50 -7.73 0.80
C ASN A 232 0.89 -6.34 0.98
N ILE A 233 1.50 -5.53 1.85
CA ILE A 233 0.99 -4.21 2.25
C ILE A 233 1.87 -3.12 1.65
N ILE A 234 1.24 -2.09 1.08
CA ILE A 234 1.87 -0.92 0.48
C ILE A 234 1.35 0.32 1.22
N PHE A 235 2.23 1.06 1.87
CA PHE A 235 1.86 2.35 2.46
C PHE A 235 1.65 3.39 1.37
N CYS A 236 0.61 4.23 1.50
CA CYS A 236 0.35 5.32 0.58
C CYS A 236 0.18 6.66 1.33
N GLU A 237 1.23 7.48 1.31
CA GLU A 237 1.15 8.86 1.78
C GLU A 237 0.27 9.68 0.83
N ARG A 238 -0.63 10.52 1.36
CA ARG A 238 -1.60 11.28 0.55
C ARG A 238 -1.89 12.69 1.10
N GLY A 239 -1.02 13.16 1.93
CA GLY A 239 -1.13 14.44 2.61
C GLY A 239 -1.89 14.38 3.93
N ILE A 240 -1.47 15.22 4.84
CA ILE A 240 -2.09 15.44 6.15
C ILE A 240 -2.84 16.76 6.18
N ARG A 241 -3.94 16.81 6.93
CA ARG A 241 -4.70 18.05 7.15
C ARG A 241 -3.92 18.92 8.12
N THR A 242 -3.77 20.19 7.75
CA THR A 242 -3.16 21.22 8.59
C THR A 242 -4.10 22.43 8.67
N PHE A 243 -3.60 23.54 9.22
CA PHE A 243 -4.30 24.82 9.24
C PHE A 243 -4.32 25.53 7.87
N GLU A 244 -3.49 25.07 6.91
CA GLU A 244 -3.42 25.67 5.57
C GLU A 244 -4.68 25.36 4.75
N THR A 245 -5.19 26.35 4.05
CA THR A 245 -6.44 26.27 3.28
C THR A 245 -6.27 26.53 1.78
N TYR A 246 -5.07 26.91 1.33
CA TYR A 246 -4.78 27.21 -0.07
C TYR A 246 -4.78 25.97 -0.97
N TYR A 247 -4.44 24.82 -0.38
CA TYR A 247 -4.45 23.51 -1.01
C TYR A 247 -5.12 22.48 -0.09
N ARG A 248 -5.42 21.30 -0.64
CA ARG A 248 -6.25 20.29 0.05
C ARG A 248 -5.61 19.75 1.31
N ASN A 249 -4.34 19.31 1.21
CA ASN A 249 -3.54 18.76 2.32
C ASN A 249 -2.05 19.03 2.06
N VAL A 250 -1.26 19.03 3.12
CA VAL A 250 0.20 19.10 3.03
C VAL A 250 0.74 17.70 2.72
N LEU A 251 1.44 17.53 1.61
CA LEU A 251 2.18 16.31 1.34
C LEU A 251 3.34 16.18 2.34
N ASP A 252 3.29 15.17 3.18
CA ASP A 252 4.37 14.86 4.13
C ASP A 252 5.47 14.04 3.48
N VAL A 253 6.35 14.71 2.75
CA VAL A 253 7.51 14.08 2.08
C VAL A 253 8.43 13.42 3.10
N THR A 254 8.47 13.95 4.32
CA THR A 254 9.31 13.45 5.43
C THR A 254 8.87 12.05 5.88
N ALA A 255 7.60 11.73 5.73
CA ALA A 255 7.10 10.39 6.05
C ALA A 255 7.78 9.28 5.24
N ILE A 256 8.24 9.57 4.01
CA ILE A 256 8.87 8.57 3.14
C ILE A 256 10.16 8.01 3.77
N PRO A 257 11.21 8.80 4.05
CA PRO A 257 12.43 8.27 4.65
C PRO A 257 12.22 7.73 6.07
N VAL A 258 11.25 8.24 6.83
CA VAL A 258 10.90 7.70 8.14
C VAL A 258 10.33 6.29 7.99
N LEU A 259 9.36 6.07 7.10
CA LEU A 259 8.80 4.75 6.86
C LEU A 259 9.85 3.78 6.30
N LYS A 260 10.70 4.21 5.36
CA LYS A 260 11.80 3.38 4.85
C LYS A 260 12.79 2.93 5.94
N LYS A 261 12.90 3.67 7.03
CA LYS A 261 13.68 3.30 8.21
C LYS A 261 12.90 2.38 9.16
N GLU A 262 11.63 2.67 9.39
CA GLU A 262 10.81 2.00 10.42
C GLU A 262 10.20 0.68 9.96
N THR A 263 9.95 0.52 8.64
CA THR A 263 9.31 -0.67 8.05
C THR A 263 10.09 -1.19 6.84
N HIS A 264 9.92 -2.46 6.54
CA HIS A 264 10.43 -3.11 5.32
C HIS A 264 9.45 -3.00 4.14
N LEU A 265 8.22 -2.55 4.38
CA LEU A 265 7.15 -2.50 3.39
C LEU A 265 7.32 -1.31 2.43
N PRO A 266 6.89 -1.44 1.17
CA PRO A 266 7.01 -0.36 0.20
C PRO A 266 6.10 0.83 0.53
N VAL A 267 6.58 2.03 0.13
CA VAL A 267 5.91 3.32 0.38
C VAL A 267 5.66 4.03 -0.94
N ILE A 268 4.41 4.24 -1.29
CA ILE A 268 4.00 5.05 -2.44
C ILE A 268 3.37 6.36 -2.01
N VAL A 269 3.18 7.27 -2.94
CA VAL A 269 2.63 8.62 -2.67
C VAL A 269 1.49 8.93 -3.63
N ASP A 270 0.44 9.56 -3.12
CA ASP A 270 -0.68 10.10 -3.87
C ASP A 270 -0.61 11.65 -3.90
N PRO A 271 0.06 12.23 -4.89
CA PRO A 271 0.21 13.68 -5.00
C PRO A 271 -1.12 14.38 -5.38
N SER A 272 -2.01 13.67 -6.06
CA SER A 272 -3.31 14.21 -6.49
C SER A 272 -4.19 14.55 -5.29
N HIS A 273 -4.35 13.61 -4.36
CA HIS A 273 -5.14 13.85 -3.15
C HIS A 273 -4.40 14.69 -2.09
N ALA A 274 -3.07 14.77 -2.16
CA ALA A 274 -2.31 15.67 -1.31
C ALA A 274 -2.56 17.13 -1.70
N GLY A 275 -2.13 17.54 -2.89
CA GLY A 275 -2.27 18.93 -3.34
C GLY A 275 -3.71 19.35 -3.64
N GLY A 276 -4.51 18.43 -4.21
CA GLY A 276 -5.89 18.67 -4.61
C GLY A 276 -6.04 19.58 -5.84
N LYS A 277 -4.96 19.84 -6.56
CA LYS A 277 -4.90 20.67 -7.77
C LYS A 277 -3.99 20.04 -8.81
N ALA A 278 -4.44 19.92 -10.06
CA ALA A 278 -3.70 19.30 -11.16
C ALA A 278 -2.31 19.90 -11.37
N TRP A 279 -2.18 21.22 -11.31
CA TRP A 279 -0.91 21.92 -11.51
C TRP A 279 0.17 21.60 -10.46
N MET A 280 -0.22 21.08 -9.28
CA MET A 280 0.71 20.67 -8.23
C MET A 280 1.22 19.25 -8.42
N VAL A 281 0.49 18.39 -9.15
CA VAL A 281 0.76 16.94 -9.23
C VAL A 281 2.18 16.66 -9.70
N ALA A 282 2.65 17.31 -10.75
CA ALA A 282 3.99 17.07 -11.27
C ALA A 282 5.09 17.45 -10.27
N ALA A 283 4.97 18.59 -9.60
CA ALA A 283 5.95 19.04 -8.61
C ALA A 283 6.02 18.08 -7.40
N LEU A 284 4.86 17.70 -6.85
CA LEU A 284 4.77 16.79 -5.71
C LEU A 284 5.22 15.37 -6.08
N SER A 285 4.94 14.91 -7.31
CA SER A 285 5.41 13.61 -7.82
C SER A 285 6.94 13.55 -7.87
N ARG A 286 7.56 14.59 -8.41
CA ARG A 286 9.03 14.68 -8.49
C ARG A 286 9.67 14.69 -7.09
N ALA A 287 9.10 15.46 -6.17
CA ALA A 287 9.55 15.50 -4.78
C ALA A 287 9.45 14.13 -4.08
N ALA A 288 8.33 13.42 -4.28
CA ALA A 288 8.11 12.10 -3.70
C ALA A 288 9.11 11.06 -4.23
N VAL A 289 9.35 11.01 -5.55
CA VAL A 289 10.35 10.11 -6.15
C VAL A 289 11.75 10.45 -5.66
N ALA A 290 12.11 11.72 -5.64
CA ALA A 290 13.42 12.18 -5.14
C ALA A 290 13.64 11.83 -3.64
N ALA A 291 12.56 11.81 -2.85
CA ALA A 291 12.59 11.40 -1.43
C ALA A 291 12.66 9.87 -1.22
N GLY A 292 12.60 9.07 -2.30
CA GLY A 292 12.74 7.62 -2.25
C GLY A 292 11.44 6.81 -2.25
N ALA A 293 10.31 7.40 -2.67
CA ALA A 293 9.05 6.65 -2.81
C ALA A 293 9.19 5.48 -3.78
N ASP A 294 8.54 4.35 -3.44
CA ASP A 294 8.52 3.13 -4.27
C ASP A 294 7.47 3.18 -5.39
N GLY A 295 6.67 4.23 -5.42
CA GLY A 295 5.69 4.46 -6.48
C GLY A 295 4.84 5.69 -6.25
N LEU A 296 3.96 5.93 -7.21
CA LEU A 296 2.99 7.03 -7.17
C LEU A 296 1.60 6.52 -7.54
N LEU A 297 0.58 7.11 -6.91
CA LEU A 297 -0.84 6.91 -7.25
C LEU A 297 -1.39 8.25 -7.78
N VAL A 298 -1.53 8.38 -9.11
CA VAL A 298 -1.85 9.64 -9.78
C VAL A 298 -3.23 9.59 -10.41
N GLU A 299 -4.05 10.60 -10.17
CA GLU A 299 -5.33 10.74 -10.85
C GLU A 299 -5.16 11.36 -12.24
N MET A 300 -5.60 10.61 -13.25
CA MET A 300 -5.68 11.04 -14.64
C MET A 300 -7.08 10.80 -15.16
N HIS A 301 -7.64 11.78 -15.87
CA HIS A 301 -8.92 11.63 -16.55
C HIS A 301 -8.77 11.97 -18.04
N PRO A 302 -9.45 11.22 -18.96
CA PRO A 302 -9.37 11.51 -20.40
C PRO A 302 -9.76 12.94 -20.77
N ASN A 303 -10.74 13.51 -20.04
CA ASN A 303 -11.12 14.92 -20.13
C ASN A 303 -11.45 15.42 -18.70
N PRO A 304 -10.49 16.01 -17.95
CA PRO A 304 -10.71 16.43 -16.57
C PRO A 304 -11.92 17.32 -16.33
N ASN A 305 -12.30 18.16 -17.32
CA ASN A 305 -13.46 19.04 -17.21
C ASN A 305 -14.82 18.30 -17.18
N GLU A 306 -14.86 17.06 -17.62
CA GLU A 306 -16.07 16.20 -17.64
C GLU A 306 -16.10 15.23 -16.45
N ALA A 307 -15.08 15.20 -15.60
CA ALA A 307 -14.99 14.25 -14.49
C ALA A 307 -16.13 14.47 -13.48
N TRP A 308 -16.77 13.37 -13.09
CA TRP A 308 -17.88 13.39 -12.10
C TRP A 308 -17.38 13.56 -10.67
N SER A 309 -16.08 13.39 -10.46
CA SER A 309 -15.46 13.60 -9.15
C SER A 309 -14.03 14.08 -9.26
N ASP A 310 -13.64 14.93 -8.32
CA ASP A 310 -12.27 15.42 -8.11
C ASP A 310 -11.58 15.99 -9.39
N ALA A 311 -12.36 16.66 -10.25
CA ALA A 311 -11.91 17.26 -11.53
C ALA A 311 -10.67 18.15 -11.37
N ASP A 312 -10.63 18.95 -10.31
CA ASP A 312 -9.57 19.93 -10.03
C ASP A 312 -8.17 19.35 -9.87
N GLN A 313 -8.09 18.08 -9.47
CA GLN A 313 -6.81 17.41 -9.18
C GLN A 313 -6.39 16.38 -10.25
N ALA A 314 -7.27 16.07 -11.20
CA ALA A 314 -6.99 15.13 -12.27
C ALA A 314 -6.13 15.78 -13.37
N ILE A 315 -5.03 15.13 -13.72
CA ILE A 315 -4.24 15.53 -14.91
C ILE A 315 -4.83 14.89 -16.18
N ASN A 316 -4.52 15.45 -17.34
CA ASN A 316 -4.91 14.89 -18.62
C ASN A 316 -3.89 13.86 -19.14
N PRO A 317 -4.17 13.10 -20.23
CA PRO A 317 -3.25 12.11 -20.79
C PRO A 317 -1.89 12.66 -21.22
N GLN A 318 -1.83 13.86 -21.78
CA GLN A 318 -0.59 14.49 -22.24
C GLN A 318 0.29 14.88 -21.07
N GLU A 319 -0.32 15.39 -20.00
CA GLU A 319 0.36 15.69 -18.74
C GLU A 319 0.91 14.43 -18.08
N LEU A 320 0.19 13.30 -18.14
CA LEU A 320 0.69 12.02 -17.64
C LEU A 320 1.92 11.54 -18.42
N ILE A 321 1.90 11.60 -19.76
CA ILE A 321 3.05 11.24 -20.61
C ILE A 321 4.27 12.10 -20.25
N LYS A 322 4.07 13.42 -20.14
CA LYS A 322 5.13 14.35 -19.75
C LYS A 322 5.68 14.01 -18.36
N LEU A 323 4.80 13.77 -17.40
CA LEU A 323 5.17 13.40 -16.03
C LEU A 323 6.03 12.12 -16.03
N MET A 324 5.63 11.08 -16.76
CA MET A 324 6.39 9.83 -16.85
C MET A 324 7.81 10.05 -17.38
N SER A 325 7.98 10.93 -18.39
CA SER A 325 9.29 11.29 -18.91
C SER A 325 10.16 11.98 -17.86
N GLU A 326 9.60 12.94 -17.12
CA GLU A 326 10.31 13.67 -16.06
C GLU A 326 10.72 12.73 -14.91
N LEU A 327 9.82 11.83 -14.49
CA LEU A 327 10.07 10.90 -13.39
C LEU A 327 11.15 9.87 -13.71
N ARG A 328 11.23 9.37 -14.96
CA ARG A 328 12.32 8.49 -15.39
C ARG A 328 13.70 9.16 -15.23
N GLY A 329 13.78 10.45 -15.51
CA GLY A 329 15.00 11.23 -15.28
C GLY A 329 15.41 11.28 -13.82
N ILE A 330 14.47 11.55 -12.93
CA ILE A 330 14.72 11.61 -11.47
C ILE A 330 15.05 10.23 -10.90
N ALA A 331 14.30 9.21 -11.30
CA ALA A 331 14.55 7.83 -10.86
C ALA A 331 15.98 7.41 -11.16
N LYS A 332 16.48 7.72 -12.36
CA LYS A 332 17.88 7.44 -12.74
C LYS A 332 18.90 8.16 -11.84
N VAL A 333 18.63 9.42 -11.45
CA VAL A 333 19.51 10.19 -10.56
C VAL A 333 19.65 9.55 -9.19
N ILE A 334 18.58 8.94 -8.67
CA ILE A 334 18.59 8.25 -7.38
C ILE A 334 18.94 6.76 -7.48
N GLY A 335 19.43 6.30 -8.65
CA GLY A 335 19.84 4.91 -8.86
C GLY A 335 18.70 3.91 -8.99
N ARG A 336 17.49 4.37 -9.34
CA ARG A 336 16.28 3.54 -9.52
C ARG A 336 15.71 3.68 -10.92
N GLU A 337 14.70 2.87 -11.25
CA GLU A 337 14.13 2.84 -12.61
C GLU A 337 12.58 2.86 -12.59
N ILE A 338 12.02 3.43 -13.66
CA ILE A 338 10.60 3.35 -14.03
C ILE A 338 10.55 2.68 -15.41
N LEU A 339 9.95 1.49 -15.47
CA LEU A 339 9.85 0.68 -16.69
C LEU A 339 8.81 1.23 -17.67
#